data_b8ca876888d388e37de97299164bed2e
#
_entry.id   b8ca876888d388e37de97299164bed2e
#
_cell.length_a   1.000
_cell.length_b   1.000
_cell.length_c   1.000
_cell.angle_alpha   90.00
_cell.angle_beta   90.00
_cell.angle_gamma   90.00
#
_symmetry.space_group_name_H-M   'P 1'
#
loop_
_entity.id
_entity.type
_entity.pdbx_description
1 polymer ?
#
loop_
_entity_poly.entity_id
_entity_poly.type
_entity_poly.pdbx_seq_one_letter_code
_entity_poly.pdbx_strand_id
1 'polypeptide(L)'
;PSLHWAGERIAPTICYEDLFTEELAARFANEAQAPTIFANLSNIAWFGDSVAIDQHLHISQMRALEFERPFLRATNTGATAIIDHRGNVVQQLPSAQRAVLTGEVTGHQQRTPYARWMAVTGLWPLAAWALVVLGLALWQHRRGKLRCATS
;
A
#
# COMPACT_ATOMS: atom_id res chain seq x y z
N PRO A 1 15.15 -4.36 0.45
CA PRO A 1 15.50 -5.69 -0.05
C PRO A 1 14.44 -6.71 0.33
N SER A 2 14.20 -7.73 -0.53
CA SER A 2 13.35 -8.86 -0.22
C SER A 2 14.15 -9.98 0.43
N LEU A 3 13.50 -10.75 1.31
CA LEU A 3 14.05 -11.98 1.87
C LEU A 3 13.73 -13.13 0.93
N HIS A 4 14.71 -13.98 0.65
CA HIS A 4 14.51 -15.16 -0.19
C HIS A 4 14.30 -16.40 0.68
N TRP A 5 13.16 -17.06 0.51
CA TRP A 5 12.84 -18.27 1.25
C TRP A 5 11.92 -19.19 0.43
N ALA A 6 12.25 -20.46 0.34
CA ALA A 6 11.47 -21.49 -0.38
C ALA A 6 11.10 -21.12 -1.83
N GLY A 7 11.98 -20.39 -2.54
CA GLY A 7 11.73 -19.92 -3.91
C GLY A 7 10.90 -18.63 -4.02
N GLU A 8 10.41 -18.13 -2.90
CA GLU A 8 9.64 -16.88 -2.84
C GLU A 8 10.52 -15.66 -2.46
N ARG A 9 10.07 -14.48 -2.84
CA ARG A 9 10.67 -13.18 -2.50
C ARG A 9 9.73 -12.43 -1.58
N ILE A 10 10.01 -12.49 -0.29
CA ILE A 10 9.17 -11.88 0.74
C ILE A 10 9.66 -10.45 0.98
N ALA A 11 8.81 -9.47 0.80
CA ALA A 11 9.09 -8.07 1.12
C ALA A 11 8.58 -7.73 2.52
N PRO A 12 9.47 -7.58 3.51
CA PRO A 12 9.07 -7.16 4.84
C PRO A 12 8.67 -5.68 4.84
N THR A 13 7.65 -5.36 5.62
CA THR A 13 7.23 -4.01 5.97
C THR A 13 7.04 -3.91 7.48
N ILE A 14 7.33 -2.74 8.04
CA ILE A 14 7.21 -2.50 9.48
C ILE A 14 6.09 -1.49 9.73
N CYS A 15 5.11 -1.91 10.51
CA CYS A 15 4.02 -1.05 10.97
C CYS A 15 3.36 -0.30 9.80
N TYR A 16 3.36 1.03 9.81
CA TYR A 16 2.72 1.89 8.80
C TYR A 16 3.44 2.01 7.45
N GLU A 17 4.52 1.28 7.21
CA GLU A 17 5.17 1.28 5.90
C GLU A 17 4.22 0.80 4.78
N ASP A 18 3.22 0.00 5.11
CA ASP A 18 2.20 -0.45 4.15
C ASP A 18 1.18 0.65 3.75
N LEU A 19 1.20 1.81 4.40
CA LEU A 19 0.46 3.01 3.97
C LEU A 19 1.06 3.64 2.71
N PHE A 20 2.38 3.57 2.56
CA PHE A 20 3.13 4.27 1.52
C PHE A 20 3.25 3.38 0.27
N THR A 21 2.22 3.45 -0.56
CA THR A 21 2.15 2.61 -1.76
C THR A 21 3.29 2.86 -2.74
N GLU A 22 3.79 4.09 -2.83
CA GLU A 22 4.94 4.47 -3.66
C GLU A 22 6.24 3.78 -3.23
N GLU A 23 6.45 3.59 -1.92
CA GLU A 23 7.62 2.88 -1.40
C GLU A 23 7.52 1.38 -1.69
N LEU A 24 6.32 0.80 -1.59
CA LEU A 24 6.08 -0.57 -2.00
C LEU A 24 6.26 -0.75 -3.51
N ALA A 25 5.73 0.18 -4.31
CA ALA A 25 5.83 0.16 -5.76
C ALA A 25 7.29 0.22 -6.24
N ALA A 26 8.14 0.98 -5.57
CA ALA A 26 9.57 1.06 -5.89
C ALA A 26 10.27 -0.30 -5.85
N ARG A 27 9.77 -1.26 -5.05
CA ARG A 27 10.29 -2.63 -4.98
C ARG A 27 10.01 -3.45 -6.25
N PHE A 28 9.13 -2.96 -7.13
CA PHE A 28 8.78 -3.58 -8.42
C PHE A 28 9.55 -2.98 -9.61
N ALA A 29 10.45 -2.03 -9.38
CA ALA A 29 11.25 -1.40 -10.44
C ALA A 29 12.13 -2.43 -11.18
N ASN A 30 12.69 -3.42 -10.45
CA ASN A 30 13.39 -4.55 -11.04
C ASN A 30 12.50 -5.81 -10.97
N GLU A 31 12.07 -6.29 -12.13
CA GLU A 31 11.15 -7.43 -12.23
C GLU A 31 11.72 -8.72 -11.63
N ALA A 32 13.00 -8.99 -11.85
CA ALA A 32 13.65 -10.21 -11.34
C ALA A 32 13.74 -10.22 -9.80
N GLN A 33 13.68 -9.04 -9.16
CA GLN A 33 13.75 -8.88 -7.72
C GLN A 33 12.43 -8.48 -7.09
N ALA A 34 11.39 -8.30 -7.90
CA ALA A 34 10.06 -7.91 -7.42
C ALA A 34 9.53 -8.92 -6.40
N PRO A 35 8.93 -8.46 -5.29
CA PRO A 35 8.42 -9.36 -4.28
C PRO A 35 7.27 -10.22 -4.81
N THR A 36 7.17 -11.42 -4.29
CA THR A 36 6.05 -12.35 -4.56
C THR A 36 5.05 -12.39 -3.41
N ILE A 37 5.49 -12.00 -2.21
CA ILE A 37 4.69 -11.95 -0.98
C ILE A 37 5.09 -10.70 -0.20
N PHE A 38 4.13 -10.03 0.43
CA PHE A 38 4.39 -9.00 1.45
C PHE A 38 4.25 -9.61 2.86
N ALA A 39 5.04 -9.12 3.80
CA ALA A 39 4.94 -9.49 5.21
C ALA A 39 5.05 -8.25 6.10
N ASN A 40 3.99 -7.91 6.82
CA ASN A 40 3.95 -6.76 7.72
C ASN A 40 4.03 -7.19 9.18
N LEU A 41 4.95 -6.59 9.92
CA LEU A 41 5.10 -6.74 11.35
C LEU A 41 4.72 -5.43 12.03
N SER A 42 3.65 -5.43 12.82
CA SER A 42 3.11 -4.21 13.40
C SER A 42 2.94 -4.29 14.90
N ASN A 43 3.31 -3.20 15.56
CA ASN A 43 2.89 -2.93 16.93
C ASN A 43 1.81 -1.86 16.89
N ILE A 44 0.54 -2.25 17.01
CA ILE A 44 -0.60 -1.34 17.00
C ILE A 44 -1.27 -1.18 18.38
N ALA A 45 -0.61 -1.64 19.43
CA ALA A 45 -1.10 -1.51 20.81
C ALA A 45 -1.34 -0.06 21.24
N TRP A 46 -0.66 0.89 20.59
CA TRP A 46 -0.81 2.33 20.84
C TRP A 46 -2.24 2.86 20.66
N PHE A 47 -3.03 2.20 19.80
CA PHE A 47 -4.39 2.63 19.46
C PHE A 47 -5.46 1.97 20.31
N GLY A 48 -5.07 1.06 21.24
CA GLY A 48 -6.02 0.32 22.04
C GLY A 48 -7.02 -0.47 21.19
N ASP A 49 -8.19 -0.73 21.75
CA ASP A 49 -9.32 -1.36 21.04
C ASP A 49 -10.09 -0.27 20.28
N SER A 50 -9.65 0.02 19.09
CA SER A 50 -10.20 1.10 18.27
C SER A 50 -10.35 0.68 16.80
N VAL A 51 -11.08 1.47 16.04
CA VAL A 51 -11.28 1.32 14.58
C VAL A 51 -9.95 1.29 13.81
N ALA A 52 -8.86 1.77 14.40
CA ALA A 52 -7.54 1.76 13.76
C ALA A 52 -7.05 0.33 13.43
N ILE A 53 -7.47 -0.68 14.20
CA ILE A 53 -7.16 -2.09 13.92
C ILE A 53 -7.73 -2.51 12.57
N ASP A 54 -9.02 -2.25 12.36
CA ASP A 54 -9.71 -2.63 11.13
C ASP A 54 -9.22 -1.79 9.94
N GLN A 55 -9.01 -0.49 10.16
CA GLN A 55 -8.47 0.38 9.11
C GLN A 55 -7.09 -0.08 8.63
N HIS A 56 -6.21 -0.47 9.55
CA HIS A 56 -4.89 -0.97 9.17
C HIS A 56 -4.96 -2.33 8.46
N LEU A 57 -5.92 -3.20 8.83
CA LEU A 57 -6.18 -4.43 8.08
C LEU A 57 -6.65 -4.12 6.64
N HIS A 58 -7.60 -3.20 6.49
CA HIS A 58 -8.08 -2.76 5.16
C HIS A 58 -6.96 -2.18 4.28
N ILE A 59 -6.02 -1.44 4.86
CA ILE A 59 -4.85 -0.94 4.12
C ILE A 59 -4.06 -2.10 3.54
N SER A 60 -3.76 -3.13 4.32
CA SER A 60 -3.03 -4.29 3.82
C SER A 60 -3.82 -5.08 2.77
N GLN A 61 -5.15 -5.16 2.88
CA GLN A 61 -6.01 -5.73 1.85
C GLN A 61 -5.91 -4.94 0.53
N MET A 62 -5.93 -3.59 0.63
CA MET A 62 -5.74 -2.71 -0.53
C MET A 62 -4.36 -2.92 -1.18
N ARG A 63 -3.29 -3.03 -0.38
CA ARG A 63 -1.94 -3.32 -0.89
C ARG A 63 -1.90 -4.68 -1.58
N ALA A 64 -2.51 -5.71 -0.99
CA ALA A 64 -2.58 -7.03 -1.60
C ALA A 64 -3.23 -6.96 -2.99
N LEU A 65 -4.35 -6.25 -3.12
CA LEU A 65 -5.08 -6.06 -4.37
C LEU A 65 -4.29 -5.21 -5.39
N GLU A 66 -3.73 -4.07 -4.98
CA GLU A 66 -3.00 -3.14 -5.86
C GLU A 66 -1.78 -3.78 -6.51
N PHE A 67 -1.05 -4.60 -5.76
CA PHE A 67 0.15 -5.25 -6.23
C PHE A 67 -0.08 -6.70 -6.67
N GLU A 68 -1.27 -7.23 -6.44
CA GLU A 68 -1.63 -8.63 -6.71
C GLU A 68 -0.66 -9.58 -6.00
N ARG A 69 -0.43 -9.32 -4.69
CA ARG A 69 0.47 -10.10 -3.82
C ARG A 69 -0.23 -10.52 -2.55
N PRO A 70 -0.09 -11.78 -2.14
CA PRO A 70 -0.50 -12.18 -0.80
C PRO A 70 0.19 -11.32 0.25
N PHE A 71 -0.53 -11.05 1.33
CA PHE A 71 -0.07 -10.19 2.40
C PHE A 71 -0.19 -10.91 3.75
N LEU A 72 0.94 -11.14 4.40
CA LEU A 72 1.00 -11.76 5.72
C LEU A 72 1.08 -10.66 6.76
N ARG A 73 0.23 -10.72 7.77
CA ARG A 73 0.25 -9.75 8.87
C ARG A 73 0.53 -10.45 10.19
N ALA A 74 1.53 -9.96 10.92
CA ALA A 74 1.81 -10.33 12.28
C ALA A 74 1.71 -9.09 13.19
N THR A 75 0.75 -9.06 14.08
CA THR A 75 0.50 -7.93 14.97
C THR A 75 0.42 -8.41 16.43
N ASN A 76 0.71 -7.51 17.38
CA ASN A 76 0.63 -7.86 18.80
C ASN A 76 -0.80 -7.83 19.35
N THR A 77 -1.59 -6.78 19.04
CA THR A 77 -2.97 -6.61 19.54
C THR A 77 -4.00 -6.49 18.43
N GLY A 78 -3.55 -6.35 17.20
CA GLY A 78 -4.42 -6.11 16.05
C GLY A 78 -4.81 -7.37 15.30
N ALA A 79 -5.15 -7.17 14.03
CA ALA A 79 -5.55 -8.23 13.12
C ALA A 79 -4.33 -8.95 12.54
N THR A 80 -3.90 -10.04 13.19
CA THR A 80 -2.98 -11.01 12.58
C THR A 80 -3.76 -11.80 11.55
N ALA A 81 -3.32 -11.77 10.28
CA ALA A 81 -4.11 -12.32 9.18
C ALA A 81 -3.24 -12.79 8.00
N ILE A 82 -3.80 -13.70 7.22
CA ILE A 82 -3.33 -14.08 5.89
C ILE A 82 -4.34 -13.51 4.88
N ILE A 83 -3.84 -12.70 3.96
CA ILE A 83 -4.63 -12.06 2.91
C ILE A 83 -4.15 -12.59 1.56
N ASP A 84 -5.07 -12.98 0.70
CA ASP A 84 -4.74 -13.46 -0.64
C ASP A 84 -4.34 -12.31 -1.59
N HIS A 85 -3.87 -12.63 -2.78
CA HIS A 85 -3.50 -11.65 -3.81
C HIS A 85 -4.67 -10.82 -4.35
N ARG A 86 -5.92 -11.16 -4.00
CA ARG A 86 -7.14 -10.43 -4.35
C ARG A 86 -7.66 -9.54 -3.22
N GLY A 87 -6.91 -9.46 -2.11
CA GLY A 87 -7.28 -8.66 -0.95
C GLY A 87 -8.29 -9.32 -0.01
N ASN A 88 -8.64 -10.60 -0.21
CA ASN A 88 -9.53 -11.30 0.70
C ASN A 88 -8.76 -11.82 1.91
N VAL A 89 -9.33 -11.62 3.11
CA VAL A 89 -8.81 -12.21 4.33
C VAL A 89 -9.16 -13.71 4.33
N VAL A 90 -8.14 -14.54 4.14
CA VAL A 90 -8.30 -16.02 4.09
C VAL A 90 -8.39 -16.59 5.50
N GLN A 91 -7.55 -16.07 6.41
CA GLN A 91 -7.52 -16.47 7.82
C GLN A 91 -7.17 -15.26 8.68
N GLN A 92 -7.75 -15.19 9.86
CA GLN A 92 -7.51 -14.13 10.83
C GLN A 92 -7.61 -14.67 12.26
N LEU A 93 -6.72 -14.21 13.14
CA LEU A 93 -6.84 -14.41 14.57
C LEU A 93 -7.74 -13.34 15.18
N PRO A 94 -8.46 -13.68 16.26
CA PRO A 94 -9.11 -12.68 17.09
C PRO A 94 -8.09 -11.65 17.61
N SER A 95 -8.50 -10.40 17.71
CA SER A 95 -7.65 -9.33 18.26
C SER A 95 -7.30 -9.58 19.73
N ALA A 96 -6.16 -9.05 20.18
CA ALA A 96 -5.66 -9.13 21.55
C ALA A 96 -5.47 -10.56 22.10
N GLN A 97 -5.32 -11.56 21.25
CA GLN A 97 -5.02 -12.93 21.62
C GLN A 97 -3.58 -13.30 21.28
N ARG A 98 -2.89 -13.91 22.25
CA ARG A 98 -1.55 -14.47 22.02
C ARG A 98 -1.68 -15.86 21.38
N ALA A 99 -1.56 -15.93 20.07
CA ALA A 99 -1.69 -17.17 19.30
C ALA A 99 -0.76 -17.17 18.11
N VAL A 100 -0.65 -18.31 17.43
CA VAL A 100 0.07 -18.47 16.17
C VAL A 100 -0.94 -18.79 15.07
N LEU A 101 -0.88 -18.05 13.97
CA LEU A 101 -1.64 -18.33 12.76
C LEU A 101 -0.75 -19.13 11.81
N THR A 102 -1.22 -20.32 11.42
CA THR A 102 -0.53 -21.16 10.44
C THR A 102 -1.36 -21.30 9.18
N GLY A 103 -0.71 -21.24 8.03
CA GLY A 103 -1.39 -21.40 6.75
C GLY A 103 -0.39 -21.55 5.62
N GLU A 104 -0.88 -21.93 4.45
CA GLU A 104 -0.11 -22.03 3.22
C GLU A 104 -0.36 -20.82 2.36
N VAL A 105 0.72 -20.22 1.84
CA VAL A 105 0.66 -19.06 0.98
C VAL A 105 1.57 -19.29 -0.22
N THR A 106 1.03 -19.15 -1.41
CA THR A 106 1.78 -19.19 -2.66
C THR A 106 2.01 -17.78 -3.17
N GLY A 107 3.26 -17.42 -3.44
CA GLY A 107 3.60 -16.12 -3.98
C GLY A 107 3.04 -15.91 -5.39
N HIS A 108 2.73 -14.66 -5.71
CA HIS A 108 2.19 -14.28 -7.00
C HIS A 108 3.18 -13.42 -7.78
N GLN A 109 3.34 -13.65 -9.09
CA GLN A 109 4.38 -12.99 -9.89
C GLN A 109 3.84 -11.99 -10.91
N GLN A 110 2.55 -12.05 -11.24
CA GLN A 110 1.95 -11.11 -12.20
C GLN A 110 2.04 -9.68 -11.68
N ARG A 111 2.13 -8.72 -12.59
CA ARG A 111 2.22 -7.29 -12.24
C ARG A 111 0.97 -6.58 -12.70
N THR A 112 0.28 -5.97 -11.78
CA THR A 112 -0.86 -5.11 -12.09
C THR A 112 -0.43 -3.90 -12.93
N PRO A 113 -1.31 -3.32 -13.74
CA PRO A 113 -1.04 -2.03 -14.40
C PRO A 113 -0.65 -0.95 -13.40
N TYR A 114 -1.26 -0.96 -12.21
CA TYR A 114 -0.94 -0.05 -11.12
C TYR A 114 0.50 -0.20 -10.64
N ALA A 115 0.95 -1.42 -10.33
CA ALA A 115 2.31 -1.70 -9.90
C ALA A 115 3.36 -1.26 -10.94
N ARG A 116 3.07 -1.47 -12.24
CA ARG A 116 3.94 -1.03 -13.34
C ARG A 116 4.03 0.50 -13.42
N TRP A 117 2.88 1.15 -13.38
CA TRP A 117 2.81 2.61 -13.45
C TRP A 117 3.51 3.25 -12.26
N MET A 118 3.14 2.87 -11.04
CA MET A 118 3.71 3.45 -9.81
C MET A 118 5.21 3.18 -9.66
N ALA A 119 5.71 2.02 -10.07
CA ALA A 119 7.14 1.70 -10.01
C ALA A 119 8.00 2.62 -10.90
N VAL A 120 7.43 3.18 -11.99
CA VAL A 120 8.14 4.03 -12.94
C VAL A 120 7.92 5.51 -12.66
N THR A 121 6.69 5.90 -12.42
CA THR A 121 6.31 7.32 -12.35
C THR A 121 6.12 7.83 -10.93
N GLY A 122 5.86 6.94 -9.94
CA GLY A 122 5.52 7.34 -8.58
C GLY A 122 4.36 8.34 -8.57
N LEU A 123 4.48 9.39 -7.76
CA LEU A 123 3.48 10.44 -7.60
C LEU A 123 3.64 11.62 -8.59
N TRP A 124 4.65 11.60 -9.47
CA TRP A 124 4.93 12.70 -10.41
C TRP A 124 3.74 13.10 -11.30
N PRO A 125 2.91 12.17 -11.84
CA PRO A 125 1.74 12.55 -12.65
C PRO A 125 0.72 13.36 -11.84
N LEU A 126 0.52 13.05 -10.57
CA LEU A 126 -0.38 13.81 -9.69
C LEU A 126 0.18 15.20 -9.41
N ALA A 127 1.49 15.31 -9.14
CA ALA A 127 2.15 16.61 -8.95
C ALA A 127 2.05 17.47 -10.22
N ALA A 128 2.30 16.91 -11.39
CA ALA A 128 2.16 17.61 -12.67
C ALA A 128 0.73 18.10 -12.89
N TRP A 129 -0.27 17.27 -12.60
CA TRP A 129 -1.67 17.63 -12.74
C TRP A 129 -2.07 18.74 -11.76
N ALA A 130 -1.62 18.68 -10.52
CA ALA A 130 -1.84 19.74 -9.53
C ALA A 130 -1.26 21.08 -9.99
N LEU A 131 -0.07 21.09 -10.58
CA LEU A 131 0.54 22.30 -11.14
C LEU A 131 -0.27 22.87 -12.32
N VAL A 132 -0.81 22.02 -13.19
CA VAL A 132 -1.69 22.44 -14.29
C VAL A 132 -2.96 23.11 -13.75
N VAL A 133 -3.62 22.48 -12.78
CA VAL A 133 -4.83 23.03 -12.16
C VAL A 133 -4.55 24.37 -11.48
N LEU A 134 -3.45 24.45 -10.74
CA LEU A 134 -3.02 25.70 -10.09
C LEU A 134 -2.73 26.81 -11.13
N GLY A 135 -2.03 26.46 -12.20
CA GLY A 135 -1.72 27.38 -13.29
C GLY A 135 -2.98 27.94 -13.95
N LEU A 136 -3.96 27.07 -14.23
CA LEU A 136 -5.25 27.49 -14.77
C LEU A 136 -6.04 28.38 -13.83
N ALA A 137 -6.06 28.06 -12.53
CA ALA A 137 -6.73 28.88 -11.53
C ALA A 137 -6.11 30.30 -11.41
N LEU A 138 -4.78 30.36 -11.38
CA LEU A 138 -4.06 31.63 -11.36
C LEU A 138 -4.30 32.45 -12.63
N TRP A 139 -4.32 31.83 -13.79
CA TRP A 139 -4.61 32.46 -15.05
C TRP A 139 -6.03 33.04 -15.10
N GLN A 140 -7.04 32.28 -14.67
CA GLN A 140 -8.43 32.74 -14.57
C GLN A 140 -8.54 33.92 -13.60
N HIS A 141 -7.87 33.85 -12.44
CA HIS A 141 -7.89 34.92 -11.46
C HIS A 141 -7.29 36.24 -12.04
N ARG A 142 -6.18 36.15 -12.76
CA ARG A 142 -5.57 37.31 -13.42
C ARG A 142 -6.47 37.92 -14.49
N ARG A 143 -7.14 37.09 -15.32
CA ARG A 143 -8.10 37.55 -16.33
C ARG A 143 -9.31 38.24 -15.70
N GLY A 144 -9.82 37.75 -14.58
CA GLY A 144 -10.92 38.37 -13.85
C GLY A 144 -10.58 39.80 -13.39
N LYS A 145 -9.37 39.98 -12.84
CA LYS A 145 -8.89 41.30 -12.40
C LYS A 145 -8.76 42.31 -13.55
N LEU A 146 -8.30 41.85 -14.71
CA LEU A 146 -8.15 42.73 -15.90
C LEU A 146 -9.51 43.18 -16.43
N ARG A 147 -10.54 42.35 -16.38
CA ARG A 147 -11.89 42.70 -16.79
C ARG A 147 -12.56 43.75 -15.86
N CYS A 148 -12.30 43.69 -14.56
CA CYS A 148 -12.81 44.66 -13.60
C CYS A 148 -12.08 46.03 -13.67
N ALA A 149 -10.87 46.09 -14.21
CA ALA A 149 -10.08 47.33 -14.34
C ALA A 149 -10.42 48.11 -15.63
N THR A 150 -11.17 47.54 -16.57
CA THR A 150 -11.56 48.17 -17.87
C THR A 150 -13.03 48.56 -17.95
N SER A 151 -13.80 48.40 -16.87
CA SER A 151 -15.16 48.90 -16.73
C SER A 151 -15.24 50.04 -15.68
#